data_31658feb50308045c4c64e0d58b3a18c
#
_entry.id   31658feb50308045c4c64e0d58b3a18c
#
_cell.length_a   1.000
_cell.length_b   1.000
_cell.length_c   1.000
_cell.angle_alpha   90.00
_cell.angle_beta   90.00
_cell.angle_gamma   90.00
#
_symmetry.space_group_name_H-M   'P 1'
#
loop_
_entity.id
_entity.type
_entity.pdbx_description
1 polymer ?
#
loop_
_entity_poly.entity_id
_entity_poly.type
_entity_poly.pdbx_seq_one_letter_code
_entity_poly.pdbx_strand_id
1 'polypeptide(L)'
;MKDGNIDTWQFVTDYSNKYDISPNEVNKRINRLLAIKNVTIGRIELGSALDIDTVTEIFVRINSEGVVLSQADFAMSKISVNEEYEGNDIRKVIDYFCHFAKTPVDYDNIKNNDIEFSQKDIFKQIEWIKCKNEDLYLPSYTDVLRVAFTYKFKRGKLADLVSLLSGRDFETREYREDIVENSFKTLYDGVKQFVNQSNFERYIMILKSAGIIDDSLVRSQNVLNFGYILYLVLREKNIEPSKIQTLVRRWVVMSILTQRYTSSPESAFDYDIRRLNDNADIEKYIREKEERQLSESFWTNYLVDRLNTPVTSSHSGKHF
;
A
#
# COMPACT_ATOMS: atom_id res chain seq x y z
N MET A 1 14.62 9.21 28.78
CA MET A 1 13.70 10.30 29.12
C MET A 1 12.51 9.83 29.99
N LYS A 2 12.60 8.69 30.68
CA LYS A 2 11.51 8.21 31.56
C LYS A 2 11.58 8.78 32.97
N ASP A 3 12.73 9.26 33.40
CA ASP A 3 12.94 9.80 34.75
C ASP A 3 13.48 11.22 34.63
N GLY A 4 12.71 12.18 35.13
CA GLY A 4 12.79 13.62 34.94
C GLY A 4 14.08 14.35 35.41
N ASN A 5 15.25 13.74 35.36
CA ASN A 5 16.50 14.34 35.79
C ASN A 5 17.67 13.98 34.85
N ILE A 6 17.53 14.33 33.57
CA ILE A 6 18.72 14.41 32.70
C ILE A 6 19.21 15.84 32.78
N ASP A 7 20.44 16.02 33.21
CA ASP A 7 21.13 17.31 33.08
C ASP A 7 21.21 17.65 31.57
N THR A 8 20.25 18.46 31.16
CA THR A 8 20.04 18.83 29.76
C THR A 8 21.30 19.51 29.20
N TRP A 9 22.07 20.18 30.06
CA TRP A 9 23.28 20.85 29.68
C TRP A 9 24.41 19.87 29.33
N GLN A 10 24.60 18.86 30.16
CA GLN A 10 25.58 17.79 29.95
C GLN A 10 25.25 17.02 28.66
N PHE A 11 23.99 16.64 28.49
CA PHE A 11 23.55 15.95 27.29
C PHE A 11 23.80 16.76 26.02
N VAL A 12 23.46 18.06 26.03
CA VAL A 12 23.66 18.93 24.86
C VAL A 12 25.15 19.05 24.53
N THR A 13 26.00 19.18 25.55
CA THR A 13 27.46 19.32 25.38
C THR A 13 28.04 18.01 24.80
N ASP A 14 27.71 16.88 25.39
CA ASP A 14 28.23 15.57 24.95
C ASP A 14 27.78 15.22 23.53
N TYR A 15 26.52 15.51 23.21
CA TYR A 15 25.97 15.28 21.88
C TYR A 15 26.60 16.20 20.82
N SER A 16 26.77 17.48 21.17
CA SER A 16 27.42 18.46 20.30
C SER A 16 28.87 18.04 19.96
N ASN A 17 29.62 17.63 20.98
CA ASN A 17 31.01 17.18 20.81
C ASN A 17 31.12 15.88 20.02
N LYS A 18 30.16 14.94 20.23
CA LYS A 18 30.17 13.63 19.56
C LYS A 18 29.85 13.71 18.08
N TYR A 19 28.98 14.64 17.69
CA TYR A 19 28.44 14.72 16.32
C TYR A 19 28.83 15.99 15.57
N ASP A 20 29.68 16.83 16.16
CA ASP A 20 30.12 18.12 15.61
C ASP A 20 28.95 19.02 15.20
N ILE A 21 27.96 19.12 16.08
CA ILE A 21 26.74 19.95 15.90
C ILE A 21 26.76 21.08 16.91
N SER A 22 26.40 22.29 16.50
CA SER A 22 26.32 23.44 17.40
C SER A 22 25.38 23.17 18.59
N PRO A 23 25.78 23.50 19.85
CA PRO A 23 24.94 23.39 21.04
C PRO A 23 23.58 24.08 20.89
N ASN A 24 23.55 25.23 20.20
CA ASN A 24 22.31 25.97 19.92
C ASN A 24 21.34 25.17 19.02
N GLU A 25 21.85 24.47 18.04
CA GLU A 25 21.01 23.65 17.17
C GLU A 25 20.45 22.43 17.91
N VAL A 26 21.23 21.80 18.76
CA VAL A 26 20.78 20.71 19.64
C VAL A 26 19.68 21.19 20.59
N ASN A 27 19.90 22.33 21.26
CA ASN A 27 18.92 22.94 22.14
C ASN A 27 17.62 23.30 21.40
N LYS A 28 17.70 23.86 20.20
CA LYS A 28 16.54 24.19 19.39
C LYS A 28 15.69 22.94 19.05
N ARG A 29 16.32 21.82 18.73
CA ARG A 29 15.65 20.55 18.46
C ARG A 29 15.00 19.97 19.71
N ILE A 30 15.69 20.02 20.86
CA ILE A 30 15.16 19.58 22.15
C ILE A 30 13.94 20.44 22.55
N ASN A 31 14.04 21.76 22.43
CA ASN A 31 12.94 22.65 22.76
C ASN A 31 11.72 22.45 21.85
N ARG A 32 11.92 22.14 20.55
CA ARG A 32 10.82 21.74 19.66
C ARG A 32 10.15 20.45 20.12
N LEU A 33 10.92 19.47 20.55
CA LEU A 33 10.37 18.21 21.07
C LEU A 33 9.60 18.46 22.39
N LEU A 34 10.15 19.26 23.29
CA LEU A 34 9.48 19.60 24.55
C LEU A 34 8.22 20.44 24.34
N ALA A 35 8.18 21.28 23.31
CA ALA A 35 7.02 22.10 22.97
C ALA A 35 5.80 21.24 22.59
N ILE A 36 5.98 19.98 22.18
CA ILE A 36 4.88 19.05 21.89
C ILE A 36 3.97 18.87 23.13
N LYS A 37 4.51 18.94 24.35
CA LYS A 37 3.73 18.84 25.59
C LYS A 37 2.72 20.00 25.76
N ASN A 38 2.96 21.12 25.10
CA ASN A 38 2.12 22.32 25.18
C ASN A 38 1.15 22.45 24.02
N VAL A 39 1.16 21.46 23.09
CA VAL A 39 0.21 21.44 21.96
C VAL A 39 -1.17 21.05 22.47
N THR A 40 -2.14 21.93 22.27
CA THR A 40 -3.54 21.66 22.61
C THR A 40 -4.13 20.69 21.59
N ILE A 41 -4.71 19.59 22.07
CA ILE A 41 -5.44 18.63 21.24
C ILE A 41 -6.93 18.90 21.45
N GLY A 42 -7.65 19.19 20.36
CA GLY A 42 -9.11 19.24 20.37
C GLY A 42 -9.67 17.81 20.41
N ARG A 43 -10.61 17.55 21.34
CA ARG A 43 -11.36 16.29 21.40
C ARG A 43 -12.82 16.57 21.10
N ILE A 44 -13.37 15.90 20.10
CA ILE A 44 -14.79 15.92 19.76
C ILE A 44 -15.35 14.55 20.08
N GLU A 45 -16.30 14.48 20.99
CA GLU A 45 -17.01 13.24 21.32
C GLU A 45 -18.35 13.20 20.56
N LEU A 46 -18.56 12.13 19.83
CA LEU A 46 -19.81 11.88 19.14
C LEU A 46 -20.72 11.04 20.02
N GLY A 47 -22.03 11.30 19.97
CA GLY A 47 -23.02 10.52 20.72
C GLY A 47 -23.07 9.07 20.23
N SER A 48 -23.19 8.10 21.14
CA SER A 48 -23.25 6.67 20.85
C SER A 48 -24.47 6.23 20.01
N ALA A 49 -25.47 7.10 19.87
CA ALA A 49 -26.69 6.81 19.10
C ALA A 49 -26.59 7.18 17.60
N LEU A 50 -25.46 7.72 17.16
CA LEU A 50 -25.26 8.07 15.76
C LEU A 50 -24.98 6.83 14.94
N ASP A 51 -25.62 6.76 13.76
CA ASP A 51 -25.31 5.72 12.77
C ASP A 51 -23.94 5.96 12.13
N ILE A 52 -23.36 4.92 11.54
CA ILE A 52 -22.01 4.94 10.96
C ILE A 52 -21.88 5.92 9.79
N ASP A 53 -22.94 6.15 9.04
CA ASP A 53 -22.94 7.05 7.88
C ASP A 53 -22.86 8.50 8.37
N THR A 54 -23.63 8.86 9.40
CA THR A 54 -23.55 10.16 10.08
C THR A 54 -22.17 10.40 10.72
N VAL A 55 -21.61 9.40 11.39
CA VAL A 55 -20.26 9.49 11.97
C VAL A 55 -19.23 9.73 10.86
N THR A 56 -19.36 9.01 9.76
CA THR A 56 -18.46 9.15 8.60
C THR A 56 -18.57 10.55 7.97
N GLU A 57 -19.79 11.08 7.82
CA GLU A 57 -20.00 12.43 7.28
C GLU A 57 -19.40 13.51 8.18
N ILE A 58 -19.59 13.40 9.50
CA ILE A 58 -19.00 14.32 10.47
C ILE A 58 -17.48 14.25 10.38
N PHE A 59 -16.91 13.05 10.27
CA PHE A 59 -15.46 12.85 10.17
C PHE A 59 -14.89 13.46 8.91
N VAL A 60 -15.56 13.29 7.77
CA VAL A 60 -15.19 13.93 6.49
C VAL A 60 -15.24 15.45 6.60
N ARG A 61 -16.28 16.01 7.22
CA ARG A 61 -16.42 17.47 7.40
C ARG A 61 -15.32 18.05 8.29
N ILE A 62 -15.01 17.41 9.42
CA ILE A 62 -13.95 17.86 10.32
C ILE A 62 -12.59 17.85 9.61
N ASN A 63 -12.33 16.86 8.76
CA ASN A 63 -11.07 16.75 8.04
C ASN A 63 -11.03 17.54 6.72
N SER A 64 -12.14 18.13 6.27
CA SER A 64 -12.20 18.89 5.01
C SER A 64 -11.35 20.18 5.02
N GLU A 65 -11.06 20.72 6.18
CA GLU A 65 -10.17 21.88 6.36
C GLU A 65 -8.71 21.49 6.67
N GLY A 66 -8.42 20.16 6.77
CA GLY A 66 -7.11 19.59 7.04
C GLY A 66 -6.64 18.64 5.92
N VAL A 67 -5.94 17.57 6.30
CA VAL A 67 -5.56 16.49 5.39
C VAL A 67 -6.81 15.63 5.13
N VAL A 68 -7.29 15.65 3.89
CA VAL A 68 -8.42 14.80 3.49
C VAL A 68 -8.06 13.33 3.65
N LEU A 69 -8.83 12.61 4.47
CA LEU A 69 -8.64 11.18 4.66
C LEU A 69 -8.97 10.42 3.37
N SER A 70 -8.09 9.52 3.02
CA SER A 70 -8.28 8.62 1.89
C SER A 70 -9.22 7.45 2.25
N GLN A 71 -9.77 6.78 1.24
CA GLN A 71 -10.54 5.56 1.45
C GLN A 71 -9.71 4.44 2.12
N ALA A 72 -8.40 4.46 1.95
CA ALA A 72 -7.49 3.56 2.65
C ALA A 72 -7.44 3.86 4.16
N ASP A 73 -7.44 5.14 4.56
CA ASP A 73 -7.48 5.52 5.98
C ASP A 73 -8.79 5.08 6.64
N PHE A 74 -9.93 5.24 5.94
CA PHE A 74 -11.21 4.75 6.43
C PHE A 74 -11.23 3.22 6.57
N ALA A 75 -10.70 2.50 5.58
CA ALA A 75 -10.58 1.05 5.66
C ALA A 75 -9.71 0.62 6.84
N MET A 76 -8.53 1.23 7.02
CA MET A 76 -7.63 0.93 8.14
C MET A 76 -8.26 1.27 9.49
N SER A 77 -9.04 2.35 9.58
CA SER A 77 -9.77 2.70 10.80
C SER A 77 -10.82 1.64 11.13
N LYS A 78 -11.65 1.22 10.15
CA LYS A 78 -12.62 0.14 10.35
C LYS A 78 -11.98 -1.18 10.73
N ILE A 79 -10.87 -1.52 10.10
CA ILE A 79 -10.11 -2.73 10.41
C ILE A 79 -9.62 -2.67 11.87
N SER A 80 -9.08 -1.54 12.32
CA SER A 80 -8.47 -1.42 13.65
C SER A 80 -9.45 -1.51 14.81
N VAL A 81 -10.72 -1.14 14.61
CA VAL A 81 -11.74 -1.16 15.68
C VAL A 81 -12.53 -2.46 15.72
N ASN A 82 -12.33 -3.35 14.77
CA ASN A 82 -13.01 -4.64 14.74
C ASN A 82 -12.22 -5.68 15.55
N GLU A 83 -12.75 -6.07 16.71
CA GLU A 83 -12.15 -7.07 17.58
C GLU A 83 -12.66 -8.50 17.28
N GLU A 84 -13.83 -8.63 16.67
CA GLU A 84 -14.52 -9.90 16.48
C GLU A 84 -13.90 -10.73 15.33
N TYR A 85 -13.46 -10.07 14.25
CA TYR A 85 -12.94 -10.75 13.05
C TYR A 85 -11.44 -10.48 12.84
N GLU A 86 -10.66 -10.48 13.91
CA GLU A 86 -9.19 -10.33 13.88
C GLU A 86 -8.71 -9.03 13.21
N GLY A 87 -9.54 -7.98 13.22
CA GLY A 87 -9.22 -6.72 12.54
C GLY A 87 -7.92 -6.08 13.06
N ASN A 88 -7.69 -6.11 14.37
CA ASN A 88 -6.45 -5.61 14.97
C ASN A 88 -5.22 -6.38 14.44
N ASP A 89 -5.32 -7.68 14.21
CA ASP A 89 -4.23 -8.48 13.66
C ASP A 89 -3.96 -8.14 12.19
N ILE A 90 -5.03 -7.97 11.40
CA ILE A 90 -4.91 -7.50 10.02
C ILE A 90 -4.21 -6.15 9.98
N ARG A 91 -4.60 -5.23 10.86
CA ARG A 91 -3.99 -3.91 10.97
C ARG A 91 -2.49 -4.00 11.29
N LYS A 92 -2.16 -4.74 12.35
CA LYS A 92 -0.77 -4.89 12.80
C LYS A 92 0.13 -5.54 11.74
N VAL A 93 -0.32 -6.58 11.06
CA VAL A 93 0.50 -7.21 10.03
C VAL A 93 0.75 -6.27 8.85
N ILE A 94 -0.24 -5.48 8.44
CA ILE A 94 -0.06 -4.48 7.38
C ILE A 94 0.96 -3.42 7.81
N ASP A 95 0.77 -2.81 8.99
CA ASP A 95 1.63 -1.75 9.49
C ASP A 95 3.08 -2.23 9.70
N TYR A 96 3.26 -3.41 10.32
CA TYR A 96 4.60 -3.96 10.58
C TYR A 96 5.28 -4.40 9.29
N PHE A 97 4.56 -5.03 8.37
CA PHE A 97 5.14 -5.39 7.07
C PHE A 97 5.63 -4.17 6.30
N CYS A 98 4.82 -3.11 6.22
CA CYS A 98 5.21 -1.87 5.55
C CYS A 98 6.38 -1.17 6.25
N HIS A 99 6.43 -1.23 7.58
CA HIS A 99 7.54 -0.68 8.35
C HIS A 99 8.83 -1.47 8.10
N PHE A 100 8.79 -2.79 8.25
CA PHE A 100 9.96 -3.66 8.04
C PHE A 100 10.46 -3.65 6.60
N ALA A 101 9.58 -3.46 5.62
CA ALA A 101 9.98 -3.32 4.23
C ALA A 101 10.93 -2.13 4.02
N LYS A 102 10.77 -1.06 4.81
CA LYS A 102 11.59 0.15 4.78
C LYS A 102 12.74 0.10 5.79
N THR A 103 12.53 -0.50 6.94
CA THR A 103 13.47 -0.52 8.07
C THR A 103 13.54 -1.93 8.67
N PRO A 104 14.18 -2.89 7.96
CA PRO A 104 14.24 -4.29 8.41
C PRO A 104 14.90 -4.48 9.78
N VAL A 105 15.81 -3.58 10.15
CA VAL A 105 16.56 -3.61 11.43
C VAL A 105 15.65 -3.47 12.66
N ASP A 106 14.44 -2.93 12.50
CA ASP A 106 13.51 -2.74 13.62
C ASP A 106 12.72 -4.01 13.96
N TYR A 107 12.87 -5.09 13.19
CA TYR A 107 12.11 -6.33 13.40
C TYR A 107 12.24 -6.88 14.81
N ASP A 108 13.47 -7.05 15.32
CA ASP A 108 13.71 -7.63 16.64
C ASP A 108 13.23 -6.70 17.77
N ASN A 109 13.32 -5.39 17.57
CA ASN A 109 12.82 -4.41 18.52
C ASN A 109 11.28 -4.50 18.64
N ILE A 110 10.57 -4.54 17.52
CA ILE A 110 9.09 -4.65 17.53
C ILE A 110 8.66 -6.01 18.09
N LYS A 111 9.34 -7.11 17.71
CA LYS A 111 9.10 -8.45 18.24
C LYS A 111 9.17 -8.49 19.77
N ASN A 112 10.14 -7.78 20.36
CA ASN A 112 10.32 -7.74 21.82
C ASN A 112 9.33 -6.79 22.53
N ASN A 113 8.80 -5.79 21.84
CA ASN A 113 7.86 -4.83 22.41
C ASN A 113 6.38 -5.26 22.27
N ASP A 114 6.03 -5.99 21.20
CA ASP A 114 4.67 -6.52 21.00
C ASP A 114 4.70 -8.06 21.10
N ILE A 115 4.93 -8.54 22.33
CA ILE A 115 5.12 -9.96 22.62
C ILE A 115 3.88 -10.78 22.21
N GLU A 116 2.69 -10.27 22.49
CA GLU A 116 1.44 -10.97 22.19
C GLU A 116 1.30 -11.22 20.68
N PHE A 117 1.45 -10.18 19.88
CA PHE A 117 1.33 -10.31 18.42
C PHE A 117 2.49 -11.10 17.80
N SER A 118 3.68 -11.00 18.38
CA SER A 118 4.88 -11.69 17.88
C SER A 118 4.78 -13.24 17.98
N GLN A 119 3.91 -13.76 18.83
CA GLN A 119 3.65 -15.20 18.94
C GLN A 119 2.69 -15.74 17.88
N LYS A 120 1.93 -14.85 17.21
CA LYS A 120 0.95 -15.25 16.19
C LYS A 120 1.64 -15.73 14.91
N ASP A 121 1.02 -16.68 14.25
CA ASP A 121 1.59 -17.29 13.04
C ASP A 121 1.75 -16.28 11.89
N ILE A 122 0.85 -15.28 11.81
CA ILE A 122 0.95 -14.23 10.79
C ILE A 122 2.19 -13.37 10.99
N PHE A 123 2.62 -13.11 12.23
CA PHE A 123 3.87 -12.38 12.49
C PHE A 123 5.09 -13.22 12.06
N LYS A 124 5.08 -14.52 12.33
CA LYS A 124 6.16 -15.44 11.88
C LYS A 124 6.25 -15.49 10.35
N GLN A 125 5.10 -15.38 9.65
CA GLN A 125 5.07 -15.35 8.18
C GLN A 125 5.78 -14.15 7.56
N ILE A 126 5.94 -13.05 8.30
CA ILE A 126 6.66 -11.86 7.83
C ILE A 126 8.11 -11.77 8.33
N GLU A 127 8.60 -12.76 9.08
CA GLU A 127 9.97 -12.77 9.62
C GLU A 127 11.06 -12.67 8.53
N TRP A 128 10.80 -13.21 7.37
CA TRP A 128 11.73 -13.19 6.22
C TRP A 128 12.13 -11.78 5.80
N ILE A 129 11.29 -10.78 6.09
CA ILE A 129 11.53 -9.39 5.66
C ILE A 129 12.74 -8.75 6.35
N LYS A 130 13.15 -9.28 7.52
CA LYS A 130 14.36 -8.82 8.21
C LYS A 130 15.64 -9.04 7.41
N CYS A 131 15.63 -10.01 6.50
CA CYS A 131 16.74 -10.33 5.61
C CYS A 131 16.62 -9.68 4.22
N LYS A 132 15.59 -8.84 4.01
CA LYS A 132 15.33 -8.19 2.74
C LYS A 132 16.41 -7.12 2.46
N ASN A 133 17.07 -7.24 1.32
CA ASN A 133 18.06 -6.28 0.82
C ASN A 133 17.60 -5.59 -0.46
N GLU A 134 16.28 -5.38 -0.61
CA GLU A 134 15.65 -5.01 -1.85
C GLU A 134 14.75 -3.80 -1.65
N ASP A 135 14.98 -2.70 -2.39
CA ASP A 135 14.26 -1.44 -2.26
C ASP A 135 13.33 -1.16 -3.47
N LEU A 136 13.29 -2.07 -4.44
CA LEU A 136 12.53 -1.88 -5.67
C LEU A 136 11.02 -1.72 -5.44
N TYR A 137 10.47 -2.42 -4.44
CA TYR A 137 9.06 -2.33 -4.08
C TYR A 137 8.91 -2.16 -2.57
N LEU A 138 8.67 -0.92 -2.14
CA LEU A 138 8.44 -0.52 -0.75
C LEU A 138 6.98 -0.14 -0.55
N PRO A 139 6.09 -1.10 -0.28
CA PRO A 139 4.67 -0.84 -0.21
C PRO A 139 4.29 0.00 1.02
N SER A 140 3.32 0.88 0.86
CA SER A 140 2.56 1.51 1.92
C SER A 140 1.35 0.64 2.32
N TYR A 141 0.69 0.96 3.46
CA TYR A 141 -0.55 0.28 3.83
C TYR A 141 -1.64 0.40 2.76
N THR A 142 -1.69 1.53 2.04
CA THR A 142 -2.60 1.72 0.91
C THR A 142 -2.32 0.73 -0.22
N ASP A 143 -1.05 0.45 -0.49
CA ASP A 143 -0.66 -0.51 -1.54
C ASP A 143 -1.04 -1.94 -1.15
N VAL A 144 -0.78 -2.32 0.11
CA VAL A 144 -1.18 -3.64 0.63
C VAL A 144 -2.69 -3.83 0.55
N LEU A 145 -3.47 -2.85 1.04
CA LEU A 145 -4.93 -2.88 0.97
C LEU A 145 -5.42 -2.98 -0.48
N ARG A 146 -4.86 -2.15 -1.38
CA ARG A 146 -5.25 -2.12 -2.79
C ARG A 146 -4.99 -3.44 -3.47
N VAL A 147 -3.82 -4.04 -3.26
CA VAL A 147 -3.49 -5.34 -3.85
C VAL A 147 -4.35 -6.45 -3.26
N ALA A 148 -4.44 -6.57 -1.94
CA ALA A 148 -5.21 -7.61 -1.26
C ALA A 148 -6.69 -7.55 -1.65
N PHE A 149 -7.27 -6.35 -1.62
CA PHE A 149 -8.66 -6.11 -1.97
C PHE A 149 -8.94 -6.42 -3.44
N THR A 150 -8.19 -5.80 -4.36
CA THR A 150 -8.44 -5.98 -5.79
C THR A 150 -8.26 -7.45 -6.20
N TYR A 151 -7.24 -8.12 -5.66
CA TYR A 151 -7.00 -9.53 -5.92
C TYR A 151 -8.14 -10.43 -5.44
N LYS A 152 -8.59 -10.28 -4.20
CA LYS A 152 -9.59 -11.19 -3.60
C LYS A 152 -11.02 -10.85 -3.96
N PHE A 153 -11.39 -9.59 -3.92
CA PHE A 153 -12.77 -9.17 -4.14
C PHE A 153 -13.11 -8.89 -5.60
N LYS A 154 -12.10 -8.89 -6.49
CA LYS A 154 -12.26 -8.60 -7.93
C LYS A 154 -12.88 -7.21 -8.17
N ARG A 155 -12.54 -6.25 -7.31
CA ARG A 155 -12.98 -4.85 -7.34
C ARG A 155 -11.77 -3.92 -7.18
N GLY A 156 -11.80 -2.76 -7.84
CA GLY A 156 -10.66 -1.84 -7.85
C GLY A 156 -10.79 -0.60 -6.98
N LYS A 157 -11.98 -0.32 -6.43
CA LYS A 157 -12.27 0.91 -5.69
C LYS A 157 -12.24 0.66 -4.19
N LEU A 158 -11.32 1.28 -3.46
CA LEU A 158 -11.22 1.11 -1.99
C LEU A 158 -12.47 1.57 -1.23
N ALA A 159 -13.30 2.44 -1.81
CA ALA A 159 -14.61 2.77 -1.25
C ALA A 159 -15.53 1.55 -1.15
N ASP A 160 -15.41 0.59 -2.10
CA ASP A 160 -16.16 -0.67 -2.03
C ASP A 160 -15.68 -1.53 -0.86
N LEU A 161 -14.36 -1.52 -0.54
CA LEU A 161 -13.83 -2.21 0.64
C LEU A 161 -14.43 -1.64 1.92
N VAL A 162 -14.46 -0.31 2.07
CA VAL A 162 -15.06 0.36 3.24
C VAL A 162 -16.52 -0.04 3.40
N SER A 163 -17.28 -0.10 2.31
CA SER A 163 -18.69 -0.52 2.31
C SER A 163 -18.83 -1.98 2.73
N LEU A 164 -18.02 -2.89 2.21
CA LEU A 164 -18.05 -4.32 2.54
C LEU A 164 -17.68 -4.58 4.01
N LEU A 165 -16.65 -3.90 4.51
CA LEU A 165 -16.26 -3.96 5.93
C LEU A 165 -17.32 -3.35 6.86
N SER A 166 -18.27 -2.60 6.33
CA SER A 166 -19.48 -2.13 7.04
C SER A 166 -20.67 -3.08 6.91
N GLY A 167 -20.54 -4.16 6.15
CA GLY A 167 -21.60 -5.14 5.94
C GLY A 167 -22.54 -4.83 4.78
N ARG A 168 -22.23 -3.86 3.93
CA ARG A 168 -23.11 -3.46 2.84
C ARG A 168 -23.20 -4.52 1.75
N ASP A 169 -24.40 -5.01 1.51
CA ASP A 169 -24.73 -5.80 0.34
C ASP A 169 -24.90 -4.88 -0.88
N PHE A 170 -24.17 -5.15 -1.97
CA PHE A 170 -24.26 -4.32 -3.19
C PHE A 170 -25.48 -4.62 -4.04
N GLU A 171 -26.15 -5.76 -3.86
CA GLU A 171 -27.34 -6.16 -4.60
C GLU A 171 -28.58 -5.66 -3.90
N THR A 172 -28.76 -5.98 -2.60
CA THR A 172 -29.93 -5.60 -1.81
C THR A 172 -29.82 -4.20 -1.22
N ARG A 173 -28.60 -3.66 -1.09
CA ARG A 173 -28.23 -2.40 -0.41
C ARG A 173 -28.49 -2.42 1.10
N GLU A 174 -28.74 -3.57 1.67
CA GLU A 174 -28.89 -3.78 3.10
C GLU A 174 -27.55 -3.97 3.80
N TYR A 175 -27.56 -3.86 5.12
CA TYR A 175 -26.38 -4.13 5.96
C TYR A 175 -26.57 -5.46 6.67
N ARG A 176 -25.58 -6.36 6.52
CA ARG A 176 -25.62 -7.73 7.01
C ARG A 176 -24.30 -8.12 7.66
N GLU A 177 -24.39 -8.78 8.82
CA GLU A 177 -23.22 -9.20 9.59
C GLU A 177 -22.41 -10.30 8.88
N ASP A 178 -23.08 -11.22 8.18
CA ASP A 178 -22.39 -12.26 7.41
C ASP A 178 -21.48 -11.69 6.30
N ILE A 179 -21.82 -10.50 5.78
CA ILE A 179 -20.97 -9.78 4.82
C ILE A 179 -19.74 -9.19 5.53
N VAL A 180 -19.90 -8.68 6.75
CA VAL A 180 -18.76 -8.19 7.55
C VAL A 180 -17.78 -9.33 7.79
N GLU A 181 -18.24 -10.43 8.39
CA GLU A 181 -17.40 -11.62 8.68
C GLU A 181 -16.66 -12.11 7.43
N ASN A 182 -17.39 -12.34 6.33
CA ASN A 182 -16.81 -12.81 5.09
C ASN A 182 -15.81 -11.81 4.49
N SER A 183 -16.07 -10.52 4.61
CA SER A 183 -15.20 -9.47 4.11
C SER A 183 -13.88 -9.41 4.88
N PHE A 184 -13.93 -9.49 6.22
CA PHE A 184 -12.71 -9.54 7.04
C PHE A 184 -11.88 -10.79 6.74
N LYS A 185 -12.50 -11.97 6.67
CA LYS A 185 -11.84 -13.23 6.33
C LYS A 185 -11.19 -13.17 4.94
N THR A 186 -11.91 -12.67 3.95
CA THR A 186 -11.42 -12.54 2.58
C THR A 186 -10.26 -11.54 2.49
N LEU A 187 -10.36 -10.41 3.20
CA LEU A 187 -9.29 -9.42 3.26
C LEU A 187 -8.04 -10.00 3.93
N TYR A 188 -8.21 -10.70 5.04
CA TYR A 188 -7.10 -11.34 5.74
C TYR A 188 -6.37 -12.34 4.85
N ASP A 189 -7.10 -13.15 4.10
CA ASP A 189 -6.51 -14.05 3.10
C ASP A 189 -5.73 -13.27 2.02
N GLY A 190 -6.27 -12.15 1.55
CA GLY A 190 -5.59 -11.29 0.59
C GLY A 190 -4.27 -10.72 1.15
N VAL A 191 -4.29 -10.25 2.39
CA VAL A 191 -3.10 -9.76 3.09
C VAL A 191 -2.07 -10.87 3.27
N LYS A 192 -2.47 -12.08 3.67
CA LYS A 192 -1.57 -13.25 3.76
C LYS A 192 -0.90 -13.57 2.43
N GLN A 193 -1.63 -13.49 1.31
CA GLN A 193 -1.05 -13.72 -0.02
C GLN A 193 -0.07 -12.61 -0.40
N PHE A 194 -0.36 -11.36 -0.01
CA PHE A 194 0.53 -10.23 -0.26
C PHE A 194 1.86 -10.38 0.48
N VAL A 195 1.82 -10.66 1.79
CA VAL A 195 3.01 -10.74 2.64
C VAL A 195 3.77 -12.07 2.52
N ASN A 196 3.28 -13.01 1.74
CA ASN A 196 3.91 -14.31 1.54
C ASN A 196 5.27 -14.15 0.85
N GLN A 197 6.33 -14.66 1.48
CA GLN A 197 7.70 -14.56 0.98
C GLN A 197 7.84 -15.01 -0.49
N SER A 198 7.39 -16.22 -0.78
CA SER A 198 7.52 -16.79 -2.14
C SER A 198 6.79 -15.94 -3.19
N ASN A 199 5.62 -15.39 -2.85
CA ASN A 199 4.89 -14.52 -3.77
C ASN A 199 5.64 -13.21 -4.00
N PHE A 200 6.05 -12.58 -2.92
CA PHE A 200 6.71 -11.27 -2.98
C PHE A 200 8.05 -11.36 -3.72
N GLU A 201 8.92 -12.28 -3.33
CA GLU A 201 10.23 -12.46 -3.96
C GLU A 201 10.14 -12.84 -5.44
N ARG A 202 9.23 -13.75 -5.80
CA ARG A 202 9.01 -14.11 -7.21
C ARG A 202 8.50 -12.92 -8.03
N TYR A 203 7.63 -12.11 -7.46
CA TYR A 203 7.18 -10.91 -8.13
C TYR A 203 8.33 -9.92 -8.35
N ILE A 204 9.17 -9.68 -7.34
CA ILE A 204 10.39 -8.86 -7.48
C ILE A 204 11.31 -9.40 -8.59
N MET A 205 11.51 -10.72 -8.65
CA MET A 205 12.31 -11.33 -9.72
C MET A 205 11.72 -11.07 -11.12
N ILE A 206 10.39 -11.07 -11.24
CA ILE A 206 9.72 -10.71 -12.49
C ILE A 206 9.98 -9.26 -12.87
N LEU A 207 9.89 -8.32 -11.91
CA LEU A 207 10.20 -6.91 -12.15
C LEU A 207 11.65 -6.72 -12.62
N LYS A 208 12.60 -7.35 -11.95
CA LYS A 208 14.02 -7.31 -12.36
C LYS A 208 14.23 -7.89 -13.76
N SER A 209 13.53 -8.97 -14.11
CA SER A 209 13.58 -9.55 -15.46
C SER A 209 12.96 -8.66 -16.54
N ALA A 210 12.15 -7.67 -16.14
CA ALA A 210 11.63 -6.64 -17.03
C ALA A 210 12.58 -5.44 -17.20
N GLY A 211 13.76 -5.47 -16.55
CA GLY A 211 14.70 -4.36 -16.52
C GLY A 211 14.38 -3.30 -15.47
N ILE A 212 13.41 -3.52 -14.59
CA ILE A 212 13.07 -2.62 -13.50
C ILE A 212 13.98 -3.00 -12.32
N ILE A 213 15.12 -2.33 -12.22
CA ILE A 213 16.17 -2.61 -11.23
C ILE A 213 16.27 -1.55 -10.14
N ASP A 214 15.56 -0.43 -10.31
CA ASP A 214 15.55 0.72 -9.41
C ASP A 214 14.13 1.32 -9.38
N ASP A 215 13.70 1.82 -8.22
CA ASP A 215 12.37 2.39 -8.02
C ASP A 215 12.15 3.68 -8.84
N SER A 216 13.22 4.43 -9.11
CA SER A 216 13.17 5.65 -9.94
C SER A 216 12.73 5.40 -11.38
N LEU A 217 12.83 4.15 -11.87
CA LEU A 217 12.34 3.75 -13.19
C LEU A 217 10.81 3.64 -13.25
N VAL A 218 10.13 3.67 -12.10
CA VAL A 218 8.67 3.52 -12.02
C VAL A 218 8.02 4.76 -11.45
N ARG A 219 7.41 5.57 -12.32
CA ARG A 219 6.74 6.80 -11.92
C ARG A 219 5.55 6.59 -10.98
N SER A 220 4.84 5.49 -11.13
CA SER A 220 3.62 5.20 -10.37
C SER A 220 3.68 3.85 -9.70
N GLN A 221 3.69 3.84 -8.38
CA GLN A 221 3.59 2.62 -7.55
C GLN A 221 2.38 1.75 -7.93
N ASN A 222 1.31 2.35 -8.47
CA ASN A 222 0.13 1.62 -8.91
C ASN A 222 0.42 0.64 -10.06
N VAL A 223 1.43 0.89 -10.88
CA VAL A 223 1.87 -0.09 -11.90
C VAL A 223 2.40 -1.35 -11.24
N LEU A 224 3.21 -1.20 -10.19
CA LEU A 224 3.73 -2.33 -9.42
C LEU A 224 2.60 -3.05 -8.67
N ASN A 225 1.69 -2.30 -8.08
CA ASN A 225 0.54 -2.87 -7.39
C ASN A 225 -0.31 -3.75 -8.32
N PHE A 226 -0.66 -3.25 -9.52
CA PHE A 226 -1.45 -4.05 -10.45
C PHE A 226 -0.66 -5.22 -11.06
N GLY A 227 0.63 -5.06 -11.28
CA GLY A 227 1.52 -6.16 -11.67
C GLY A 227 1.50 -7.30 -10.65
N TYR A 228 1.52 -6.95 -9.35
CA TYR A 228 1.42 -7.95 -8.28
C TYR A 228 0.05 -8.61 -8.20
N ILE A 229 -1.03 -7.84 -8.38
CA ILE A 229 -2.39 -8.38 -8.49
C ILE A 229 -2.45 -9.39 -9.64
N LEU A 230 -1.97 -9.03 -10.81
CA LEU A 230 -1.96 -9.91 -11.98
C LEU A 230 -1.17 -11.21 -11.71
N TYR A 231 0.00 -11.10 -11.08
CA TYR A 231 0.78 -12.25 -10.65
C TYR A 231 -0.02 -13.21 -9.77
N LEU A 232 -0.68 -12.67 -8.74
CA LEU A 232 -1.48 -13.46 -7.80
C LEU A 232 -2.68 -14.13 -8.49
N VAL A 233 -3.37 -13.41 -9.38
CA VAL A 233 -4.51 -13.94 -10.16
C VAL A 233 -4.07 -15.09 -11.08
N LEU A 234 -2.96 -14.91 -11.81
CA LEU A 234 -2.47 -15.94 -12.72
C LEU A 234 -2.00 -17.18 -11.94
N ARG A 235 -1.38 -16.99 -10.79
CA ARG A 235 -0.97 -18.09 -9.91
C ARG A 235 -2.18 -18.85 -9.35
N GLU A 236 -3.23 -18.15 -8.90
CA GLU A 236 -4.48 -18.77 -8.42
C GLU A 236 -5.17 -19.61 -9.50
N LYS A 237 -5.07 -19.17 -10.77
CA LYS A 237 -5.57 -19.91 -11.94
C LYS A 237 -4.64 -21.06 -12.39
N ASN A 238 -3.57 -21.35 -11.65
CA ASN A 238 -2.60 -22.40 -11.94
C ASN A 238 -1.94 -22.29 -13.33
N ILE A 239 -1.73 -21.07 -13.80
CA ILE A 239 -0.97 -20.82 -15.03
C ILE A 239 0.50 -21.22 -14.79
N GLU A 240 1.12 -21.75 -15.83
CA GLU A 240 2.51 -22.22 -15.79
C GLU A 240 3.47 -21.06 -15.44
N PRO A 241 4.44 -21.24 -14.51
CA PRO A 241 5.28 -20.17 -13.98
C PRO A 241 6.03 -19.34 -15.02
N SER A 242 6.52 -19.94 -16.09
CA SER A 242 7.22 -19.24 -17.19
C SER A 242 6.28 -18.31 -17.95
N LYS A 243 5.04 -18.73 -18.13
CA LYS A 243 4.00 -17.91 -18.74
C LYS A 243 3.61 -16.75 -17.83
N ILE A 244 3.43 -17.00 -16.51
CA ILE A 244 3.17 -15.95 -15.53
C ILE A 244 4.26 -14.89 -15.63
N GLN A 245 5.53 -15.28 -15.59
CA GLN A 245 6.65 -14.35 -15.71
C GLN A 245 6.55 -13.50 -16.98
N THR A 246 6.27 -14.14 -18.11
CA THR A 246 6.17 -13.44 -19.40
C THR A 246 4.99 -12.46 -19.43
N LEU A 247 3.81 -12.88 -19.00
CA LEU A 247 2.59 -12.07 -19.04
C LEU A 247 2.67 -10.88 -18.09
N VAL A 248 3.13 -11.11 -16.86
CA VAL A 248 3.27 -10.03 -15.85
C VAL A 248 4.32 -9.01 -16.29
N ARG A 249 5.48 -9.47 -16.76
CA ARG A 249 6.53 -8.60 -17.29
C ARG A 249 6.01 -7.70 -18.42
N ARG A 250 5.35 -8.28 -19.42
CA ARG A 250 4.79 -7.54 -20.55
C ARG A 250 3.72 -6.54 -20.10
N TRP A 251 2.83 -6.94 -19.19
CA TRP A 251 1.81 -6.05 -18.64
C TRP A 251 2.40 -4.86 -17.90
N VAL A 252 3.40 -5.09 -17.06
CA VAL A 252 4.07 -4.01 -16.30
C VAL A 252 4.75 -3.03 -17.25
N VAL A 253 5.53 -3.53 -18.23
CA VAL A 253 6.19 -2.67 -19.22
C VAL A 253 5.17 -1.87 -20.03
N MET A 254 4.12 -2.51 -20.56
CA MET A 254 3.03 -1.81 -21.23
C MET A 254 2.44 -0.71 -20.35
N SER A 255 2.17 -1.02 -19.08
CA SER A 255 1.57 -0.06 -18.15
C SER A 255 2.46 1.13 -17.84
N ILE A 256 3.78 0.94 -17.78
CA ILE A 256 4.76 2.03 -17.65
C ILE A 256 4.71 2.92 -18.90
N LEU A 257 4.87 2.32 -20.07
CA LEU A 257 4.92 3.04 -21.34
C LEU A 257 3.65 3.84 -21.63
N THR A 258 2.49 3.28 -21.30
CA THR A 258 1.18 3.91 -21.54
C THR A 258 0.68 4.78 -20.38
N GLN A 259 1.43 4.86 -19.26
CA GLN A 259 1.03 5.54 -18.01
C GLN A 259 -0.35 5.12 -17.49
N ARG A 260 -0.67 3.83 -17.62
CA ARG A 260 -2.00 3.28 -17.45
C ARG A 260 -2.66 3.58 -16.10
N TYR A 261 -1.91 3.53 -15.01
CA TYR A 261 -2.44 3.69 -13.65
C TYR A 261 -2.08 5.04 -13.00
N THR A 262 -1.93 6.10 -13.81
CA THR A 262 -1.44 7.38 -13.32
C THR A 262 -2.57 8.36 -12.95
N SER A 263 -3.57 8.53 -13.82
CA SER A 263 -4.61 9.56 -13.65
C SER A 263 -5.81 9.10 -12.82
N SER A 264 -6.26 7.86 -13.00
CA SER A 264 -7.44 7.30 -12.33
C SER A 264 -7.21 5.85 -11.96
N PRO A 265 -6.31 5.56 -11.02
CA PRO A 265 -5.85 4.20 -10.74
C PRO A 265 -6.97 3.26 -10.31
N GLU A 266 -7.88 3.68 -9.46
CA GLU A 266 -8.97 2.82 -8.96
C GLU A 266 -9.94 2.40 -10.07
N SER A 267 -10.29 3.32 -10.97
CA SER A 267 -11.16 3.00 -12.11
C SER A 267 -10.47 2.07 -13.11
N ALA A 268 -9.17 2.26 -13.32
CA ALA A 268 -8.38 1.39 -14.19
C ALA A 268 -8.21 0.00 -13.57
N PHE A 269 -7.98 -0.09 -12.26
CA PHE A 269 -7.93 -1.36 -11.51
C PHE A 269 -9.25 -2.11 -11.61
N ASP A 270 -10.36 -1.43 -11.35
CA ASP A 270 -11.70 -2.02 -11.41
C ASP A 270 -12.01 -2.56 -12.81
N TYR A 271 -11.70 -1.78 -13.84
CA TYR A 271 -11.87 -2.22 -15.22
C TYR A 271 -11.03 -3.44 -15.56
N ASP A 272 -9.72 -3.40 -15.23
CA ASP A 272 -8.81 -4.47 -15.61
C ASP A 272 -9.06 -5.76 -14.83
N ILE A 273 -9.32 -5.69 -13.53
CA ILE A 273 -9.57 -6.88 -12.72
C ILE A 273 -10.86 -7.59 -13.13
N ARG A 274 -11.92 -6.86 -13.44
CA ARG A 274 -13.17 -7.45 -13.96
C ARG A 274 -12.93 -8.15 -15.29
N ARG A 275 -12.24 -7.50 -16.21
CA ARG A 275 -11.90 -8.10 -17.52
C ARG A 275 -11.04 -9.33 -17.40
N LEU A 276 -10.07 -9.35 -16.48
CA LEU A 276 -9.26 -10.54 -16.20
C LEU A 276 -10.09 -11.67 -15.60
N ASN A 277 -11.11 -11.34 -14.80
CA ASN A 277 -11.99 -12.33 -14.19
C ASN A 277 -13.02 -12.90 -15.20
N ASP A 278 -13.59 -12.05 -16.04
CA ASP A 278 -14.66 -12.40 -16.97
C ASP A 278 -14.17 -13.18 -18.20
N ASN A 279 -12.84 -13.10 -18.51
CA ASN A 279 -12.29 -13.79 -19.68
C ASN A 279 -11.91 -15.24 -19.35
N ALA A 280 -12.44 -16.18 -20.14
CA ALA A 280 -12.09 -17.59 -20.03
C ALA A 280 -10.62 -17.85 -20.41
N ASP A 281 -10.11 -17.15 -21.44
CA ASP A 281 -8.71 -17.20 -21.88
C ASP A 281 -7.99 -15.91 -21.50
N ILE A 282 -7.45 -15.90 -20.29
CA ILE A 282 -6.75 -14.75 -19.73
C ILE A 282 -5.45 -14.43 -20.48
N GLU A 283 -4.75 -15.45 -20.99
CA GLU A 283 -3.52 -15.27 -21.76
C GLU A 283 -3.79 -14.50 -23.05
N LYS A 284 -4.82 -14.92 -23.78
CA LYS A 284 -5.27 -14.27 -25.01
C LYS A 284 -5.68 -12.83 -24.75
N TYR A 285 -6.48 -12.59 -23.69
CA TYR A 285 -6.90 -11.23 -23.31
C TYR A 285 -5.71 -10.30 -23.05
N ILE A 286 -4.70 -10.75 -22.30
CA ILE A 286 -3.51 -9.97 -21.99
C ILE A 286 -2.75 -9.60 -23.27
N ARG A 287 -2.55 -10.56 -24.18
CA ARG A 287 -1.86 -10.35 -25.46
C ARG A 287 -2.59 -9.35 -26.35
N GLU A 288 -3.89 -9.55 -26.55
CA GLU A 288 -4.71 -8.64 -27.35
C GLU A 288 -4.76 -7.22 -26.78
N LYS A 289 -4.75 -7.12 -25.43
CA LYS A 289 -4.70 -5.83 -24.73
C LYS A 289 -3.39 -5.12 -25.01
N GLU A 290 -2.27 -5.82 -24.92
CA GLU A 290 -0.95 -5.26 -25.17
C GLU A 290 -0.81 -4.82 -26.65
N GLU A 291 -1.16 -5.67 -27.60
CA GLU A 291 -1.10 -5.35 -29.04
C GLU A 291 -1.91 -4.11 -29.38
N ARG A 292 -3.08 -3.94 -28.76
CA ARG A 292 -3.92 -2.75 -28.95
C ARG A 292 -3.31 -1.48 -28.34
N GLN A 293 -2.68 -1.61 -27.15
CA GLN A 293 -2.10 -0.47 -26.45
C GLN A 293 -0.76 -0.04 -27.04
N LEU A 294 0.06 -1.00 -27.47
CA LEU A 294 1.37 -0.80 -28.10
C LEU A 294 1.28 -0.97 -29.61
N SER A 295 0.28 -0.34 -30.23
CA SER A 295 0.06 -0.35 -31.67
C SER A 295 1.23 0.30 -32.42
N GLU A 296 1.30 0.13 -33.74
CA GLU A 296 2.30 0.79 -34.58
C GLU A 296 2.27 2.32 -34.41
N SER A 297 1.07 2.92 -34.33
CA SER A 297 0.92 4.35 -34.04
C SER A 297 1.46 4.77 -32.67
N PHE A 298 1.41 3.90 -31.67
CA PHE A 298 2.05 4.16 -30.37
C PHE A 298 3.57 4.31 -30.55
N TRP A 299 4.21 3.38 -31.26
CA TRP A 299 5.66 3.37 -31.42
C TRP A 299 6.17 4.49 -32.33
N THR A 300 5.47 4.76 -33.45
CA THR A 300 5.92 5.72 -34.47
C THR A 300 5.58 7.17 -34.14
N ASN A 301 4.50 7.42 -33.43
CA ASN A 301 4.03 8.78 -33.13
C ASN A 301 4.13 9.10 -31.63
N TYR A 302 3.35 8.42 -30.80
CA TYR A 302 3.19 8.80 -29.40
C TYR A 302 4.50 8.71 -28.60
N LEU A 303 5.25 7.61 -28.74
CA LEU A 303 6.51 7.43 -28.01
C LEU A 303 7.61 8.37 -28.54
N VAL A 304 7.69 8.55 -29.85
CA VAL A 304 8.67 9.45 -30.48
C VAL A 304 8.45 10.91 -30.02
N ASP A 305 7.20 11.37 -30.00
CA ASP A 305 6.88 12.72 -29.51
C ASP A 305 7.28 12.89 -28.04
N ARG A 306 7.07 11.88 -27.22
CA ARG A 306 7.48 11.93 -25.81
C ARG A 306 8.98 11.92 -25.60
N LEU A 307 9.72 11.12 -26.35
CA LEU A 307 11.17 11.10 -26.29
C LEU A 307 11.81 12.40 -26.77
N ASN A 308 11.18 13.07 -27.73
CA ASN A 308 11.62 14.36 -28.25
C ASN A 308 11.25 15.55 -27.35
N THR A 309 10.41 15.36 -26.33
CA THR A 309 10.02 16.43 -25.40
C THR A 309 11.17 16.71 -24.42
N PRO A 310 11.68 17.96 -24.36
CA PRO A 310 12.77 18.29 -23.46
C PRO A 310 12.43 18.02 -22.00
N VAL A 311 13.38 17.46 -21.24
CA VAL A 311 13.23 17.14 -19.80
C VAL A 311 12.80 18.36 -18.97
N THR A 312 13.22 19.56 -19.40
CA THR A 312 12.92 20.85 -18.73
C THR A 312 11.51 21.36 -18.98
N SER A 313 10.85 20.88 -20.03
CA SER A 313 9.54 21.40 -20.46
C SER A 313 8.35 20.53 -20.05
N SER A 314 8.58 19.33 -19.54
CA SER A 314 7.51 18.44 -19.14
C SER A 314 7.80 17.66 -17.86
N HIS A 315 6.76 17.53 -17.02
CA HIS A 315 6.79 16.59 -15.89
C HIS A 315 7.03 15.13 -16.34
N SER A 316 6.77 14.81 -17.62
CA SER A 316 7.00 13.50 -18.22
C SER A 316 8.46 13.27 -18.67
N GLY A 317 9.22 14.34 -18.92
CA GLY A 317 10.61 14.24 -19.34
C GLY A 317 11.60 13.83 -18.25
N LYS A 318 11.19 13.79 -16.98
CA LYS A 318 12.06 13.36 -15.86
C LYS A 318 12.10 11.85 -15.64
N HIS A 319 11.42 11.05 -16.47
CA HIS A 319 11.17 9.64 -16.18
C HIS A 319 11.31 8.71 -17.40
N PHE A 320 12.06 9.12 -18.41
CA PHE A 320 12.54 8.27 -19.49
C PHE A 320 14.06 8.25 -19.52
#